data_5bc5d4c1dd2f594dc4cf801ce342de70
#
_entry.id   5bc5d4c1dd2f594dc4cf801ce342de70
#
_cell.length_a   1.000
_cell.length_b   1.000
_cell.length_c   1.000
_cell.angle_alpha   90.00
_cell.angle_beta   90.00
_cell.angle_gamma   90.00
#
_symmetry.space_group_name_H-M   'P 1'
#
loop_
_entity.id
_entity.type
_entity.pdbx_description
1 polymer ?
#
loop_
_entity_poly.entity_id
_entity_poly.type
_entity_poly.pdbx_seq_one_letter_code
_entity_poly.pdbx_strand_id
1 'polypeptide(L)'
;ILSRVQRFEFKSIKTQDIKEHIHYILEKENISSEPEAVEIIARRAEGGMRDALSILDQALSLTQGNALTTAISEEITGTISLSALDDYVAALSQQDVPKALDSLNLLFENGKSMTRFVTDLLHYLRDLLIVQTGGENTHHSPVFVENLALPQENLFEMIRLATVSLA
;
A
#
# COMPACT_ATOMS: atom_id res chain seq x y z
N ILE A 1 -37.33 -2.99 -16.35
CA ILE A 1 -36.27 -2.16 -16.98
C ILE A 1 -35.12 -3.04 -17.47
N LEU A 2 -34.67 -4.04 -16.68
CA LEU A 2 -33.52 -4.91 -17.03
C LEU A 2 -33.75 -5.77 -18.31
N SER A 3 -34.97 -6.00 -18.74
CA SER A 3 -35.29 -6.75 -19.98
C SER A 3 -35.08 -5.98 -21.29
N ARG A 4 -34.70 -4.70 -21.23
CA ARG A 4 -34.53 -3.83 -22.38
C ARG A 4 -33.13 -3.26 -22.54
N VAL A 5 -32.14 -3.76 -21.74
CA VAL A 5 -30.76 -3.29 -21.78
C VAL A 5 -29.81 -4.47 -21.88
N GLN A 6 -28.72 -4.30 -22.61
CA GLN A 6 -27.60 -5.23 -22.54
C GLN A 6 -26.75 -4.89 -21.33
N ARG A 7 -26.38 -5.91 -20.55
CA ARG A 7 -25.53 -5.77 -19.37
C ARG A 7 -24.09 -6.09 -19.75
N PHE A 8 -23.22 -5.13 -19.60
CA PHE A 8 -21.77 -5.32 -19.75
C PHE A 8 -21.14 -5.27 -18.37
N GLU A 9 -20.40 -6.32 -18.02
CA GLU A 9 -19.60 -6.36 -16.80
C GLU A 9 -18.17 -5.93 -17.11
N PHE A 10 -17.73 -4.84 -16.49
CA PHE A 10 -16.34 -4.42 -16.51
C PHE A 10 -15.64 -4.95 -15.26
N LYS A 11 -14.63 -5.79 -15.47
CA LYS A 11 -13.78 -6.31 -14.39
C LYS A 11 -12.76 -5.25 -13.98
N SER A 12 -12.35 -5.29 -12.70
CA SER A 12 -11.22 -4.50 -12.22
C SER A 12 -9.95 -4.83 -13.01
N ILE A 13 -9.19 -3.82 -13.35
CA ILE A 13 -7.92 -3.94 -14.07
C ILE A 13 -6.87 -4.48 -13.07
N LYS A 14 -5.99 -5.35 -13.52
CA LYS A 14 -4.90 -5.85 -12.67
C LYS A 14 -3.94 -4.71 -12.33
N THR A 15 -3.42 -4.72 -11.12
CA THR A 15 -2.43 -3.73 -10.67
C THR A 15 -1.23 -3.66 -11.63
N GLN A 16 -0.79 -4.79 -12.16
CA GLN A 16 0.31 -4.86 -13.11
C GLN A 16 0.01 -4.08 -14.41
N ASP A 17 -1.19 -4.25 -14.96
CA ASP A 17 -1.59 -3.56 -16.21
C ASP A 17 -1.68 -2.03 -15.97
N ILE A 18 -2.11 -1.61 -14.76
CA ILE A 18 -2.14 -0.20 -14.36
C ILE A 18 -0.71 0.35 -14.27
N LYS A 19 0.22 -0.39 -13.65
CA LYS A 19 1.64 0.00 -13.55
C LYS A 19 2.26 0.19 -14.94
N GLU A 20 2.05 -0.75 -15.83
CA GLU A 20 2.57 -0.68 -17.20
C GLU A 20 2.04 0.56 -17.93
N HIS A 21 0.76 0.88 -17.74
CA HIS A 21 0.18 2.08 -18.34
C HIS A 21 0.72 3.38 -17.73
N ILE A 22 0.92 3.42 -16.41
CA ILE A 22 1.56 4.57 -15.73
C ILE A 22 2.99 4.75 -16.26
N HIS A 23 3.78 3.69 -16.35
CA HIS A 23 5.14 3.74 -16.90
C HIS A 23 5.15 4.27 -18.34
N TYR A 24 4.24 3.79 -19.17
CA TYR A 24 4.11 4.29 -20.54
C TYR A 24 3.86 5.81 -20.60
N ILE A 25 3.01 6.35 -19.72
CA ILE A 25 2.74 7.78 -19.64
C ILE A 25 3.99 8.55 -19.19
N LEU A 26 4.63 8.09 -18.11
CA LEU A 26 5.83 8.73 -17.56
C LEU A 26 6.97 8.79 -18.57
N GLU A 27 7.17 7.72 -19.36
CA GLU A 27 8.12 7.70 -20.47
C GLU A 27 7.78 8.74 -21.57
N LYS A 28 6.50 8.86 -21.92
CA LYS A 28 6.06 9.85 -22.92
C LYS A 28 6.25 11.30 -22.46
N GLU A 29 6.04 11.54 -21.19
CA GLU A 29 6.23 12.85 -20.56
C GLU A 29 7.70 13.12 -20.18
N ASN A 30 8.62 12.14 -20.39
CA ASN A 30 10.03 12.21 -20.00
C ASN A 30 10.23 12.45 -18.48
N ILE A 31 9.37 11.87 -17.65
CA ILE A 31 9.43 11.96 -16.21
C ILE A 31 10.01 10.66 -15.65
N SER A 32 11.08 10.75 -14.90
CA SER A 32 11.64 9.62 -14.15
C SER A 32 10.78 9.32 -12.92
N SER A 33 10.73 8.05 -12.51
CA SER A 33 9.97 7.64 -11.33
C SER A 33 10.68 6.55 -10.55
N GLU A 34 10.47 6.55 -9.26
CA GLU A 34 10.83 5.42 -8.42
C GLU A 34 9.80 4.29 -8.63
N PRO A 35 10.23 3.00 -8.75
CA PRO A 35 9.32 1.89 -8.97
C PRO A 35 8.23 1.78 -7.89
N GLU A 36 8.59 2.06 -6.64
CA GLU A 36 7.70 2.08 -5.49
C GLU A 36 6.59 3.13 -5.62
N ALA A 37 6.92 4.31 -6.14
CA ALA A 37 5.96 5.39 -6.37
C ALA A 37 4.82 4.95 -7.31
N VAL A 38 5.16 4.27 -8.39
CA VAL A 38 4.19 3.73 -9.36
C VAL A 38 3.35 2.61 -8.74
N GLU A 39 3.97 1.74 -7.94
CA GLU A 39 3.28 0.68 -7.21
C GLU A 39 2.21 1.22 -6.28
N ILE A 40 2.54 2.26 -5.49
CA ILE A 40 1.61 2.90 -4.55
C ILE A 40 0.39 3.46 -5.30
N ILE A 41 0.59 4.17 -6.40
CA ILE A 41 -0.49 4.73 -7.21
C ILE A 41 -1.37 3.61 -7.79
N ALA A 42 -0.75 2.57 -8.36
CA ALA A 42 -1.47 1.48 -9.00
C ALA A 42 -2.30 0.67 -7.99
N ARG A 43 -1.78 0.41 -6.80
CA ARG A 43 -2.52 -0.23 -5.70
C ARG A 43 -3.68 0.64 -5.23
N ARG A 44 -3.45 1.94 -5.06
CA ARG A 44 -4.46 2.89 -4.60
C ARG A 44 -5.65 3.01 -5.53
N ALA A 45 -5.45 2.78 -6.82
CA ALA A 45 -6.49 2.84 -7.85
C ALA A 45 -7.50 1.68 -7.78
N GLU A 46 -7.22 0.62 -7.00
CA GLU A 46 -8.13 -0.52 -6.75
C GLU A 46 -8.75 -1.11 -8.03
N GLY A 47 -7.98 -1.13 -9.11
CA GLY A 47 -8.41 -1.63 -10.42
C GLY A 47 -9.12 -0.60 -11.31
N GLY A 48 -9.18 0.67 -10.90
CA GLY A 48 -9.75 1.78 -11.67
C GLY A 48 -8.68 2.55 -12.43
N MET A 49 -8.60 2.42 -13.76
CA MET A 49 -7.62 3.18 -14.55
C MET A 49 -7.83 4.70 -14.44
N ARG A 50 -9.08 5.14 -14.41
CA ARG A 50 -9.40 6.57 -14.27
C ARG A 50 -8.88 7.13 -12.93
N ASP A 51 -9.02 6.36 -11.87
CA ASP A 51 -8.56 6.76 -10.54
C ASP A 51 -7.03 6.79 -10.50
N ALA A 52 -6.36 5.80 -11.10
CA ALA A 52 -4.91 5.77 -11.24
C ALA A 52 -4.38 7.03 -11.94
N LEU A 53 -4.99 7.40 -13.07
CA LEU A 53 -4.59 8.59 -13.82
C LEU A 53 -4.86 9.89 -13.06
N SER A 54 -5.96 9.96 -12.31
CA SER A 54 -6.26 11.13 -11.48
C SER A 54 -5.26 11.30 -10.34
N ILE A 55 -4.84 10.20 -9.72
CA ILE A 55 -3.81 10.22 -8.67
C ILE A 55 -2.45 10.59 -9.27
N LEU A 56 -2.11 10.02 -10.43
CA LEU A 56 -0.87 10.32 -11.14
C LEU A 56 -0.79 11.81 -11.48
N ASP A 57 -1.83 12.40 -12.04
CA ASP A 57 -1.89 13.82 -12.38
C ASP A 57 -1.67 14.73 -11.17
N GLN A 58 -2.31 14.40 -10.04
CA GLN A 58 -2.08 15.10 -8.78
C GLN A 58 -0.62 14.97 -8.30
N ALA A 59 -0.06 13.74 -8.36
CA ALA A 59 1.32 13.50 -7.96
C ALA A 59 2.30 14.28 -8.84
N LEU A 60 2.10 14.26 -10.17
CA LEU A 60 2.93 15.01 -11.11
C LEU A 60 2.88 16.51 -10.90
N SER A 61 1.75 17.05 -10.46
CA SER A 61 1.62 18.47 -10.11
C SER A 61 2.54 18.87 -8.95
N LEU A 62 2.87 17.94 -8.05
CA LEU A 62 3.77 18.17 -6.93
C LEU A 62 5.25 17.98 -7.29
N THR A 63 5.58 17.27 -8.36
CA THR A 63 6.98 17.03 -8.75
C THR A 63 7.69 18.30 -9.20
N GLN A 64 6.94 19.31 -9.64
CA GLN A 64 7.50 20.56 -10.23
C GLN A 64 8.51 20.29 -11.35
N GLY A 65 8.29 19.24 -12.13
CA GLY A 65 9.17 18.83 -13.23
C GLY A 65 10.34 17.91 -12.81
N ASN A 66 10.41 17.51 -11.54
CA ASN A 66 11.37 16.53 -11.05
C ASN A 66 10.80 15.09 -11.14
N ALA A 67 11.57 14.12 -10.65
CA ALA A 67 11.15 12.73 -10.60
C ALA A 67 9.91 12.52 -9.71
N LEU A 68 9.06 11.55 -10.09
CA LEU A 68 8.01 11.05 -9.24
C LEU A 68 8.62 10.14 -8.15
N THR A 69 8.61 10.61 -6.90
CA THR A 69 9.19 9.89 -5.76
C THR A 69 8.13 9.14 -4.96
N THR A 70 8.56 8.14 -4.21
CA THR A 70 7.76 7.39 -3.26
C THR A 70 7.07 8.31 -2.25
N ALA A 71 7.80 9.29 -1.71
CA ALA A 71 7.28 10.26 -0.75
C ALA A 71 6.09 11.07 -1.30
N ILE A 72 6.16 11.53 -2.57
CA ILE A 72 5.05 12.24 -3.22
C ILE A 72 3.83 11.32 -3.36
N SER A 73 4.04 10.07 -3.77
CA SER A 73 2.95 9.10 -3.92
C SER A 73 2.30 8.75 -2.58
N GLU A 74 3.09 8.60 -1.50
CA GLU A 74 2.59 8.39 -0.13
C GLU A 74 1.80 9.60 0.39
N GLU A 75 2.24 10.81 0.07
CA GLU A 75 1.54 12.05 0.44
C GLU A 75 0.16 12.13 -0.22
N ILE A 76 0.11 12.02 -1.55
CA ILE A 76 -1.14 12.14 -2.34
C ILE A 76 -2.13 11.03 -2.01
N THR A 77 -1.66 9.80 -1.84
CA THR A 77 -2.54 8.65 -1.57
C THR A 77 -2.91 8.51 -0.09
N GLY A 78 -2.21 9.20 0.79
CA GLY A 78 -2.31 9.03 2.25
C GLY A 78 -1.79 7.67 2.73
N THR A 79 -1.07 6.93 1.89
CA THR A 79 -0.48 5.62 2.21
C THR A 79 0.48 5.74 3.38
N ILE A 80 0.48 4.74 4.25
CA ILE A 80 1.45 4.63 5.33
C ILE A 80 2.75 4.07 4.76
N SER A 81 3.87 4.73 5.06
CA SER A 81 5.17 4.28 4.58
C SER A 81 5.51 2.87 5.09
N LEU A 82 6.23 2.12 4.26
CA LEU A 82 6.66 0.77 4.63
C LEU A 82 7.48 0.78 5.92
N SER A 83 8.38 1.77 6.08
CA SER A 83 9.19 1.93 7.29
C SER A 83 8.35 2.14 8.55
N ALA A 84 7.26 2.90 8.48
CA ALA A 84 6.38 3.10 9.63
C ALA A 84 5.62 1.82 10.01
N LEU A 85 5.24 1.01 9.02
CA LEU A 85 4.65 -0.31 9.27
C LEU A 85 5.68 -1.30 9.85
N ASP A 86 6.92 -1.28 9.34
CA ASP A 86 8.03 -2.07 9.86
C ASP A 86 8.29 -1.76 11.35
N ASP A 87 8.39 -0.48 11.70
CA ASP A 87 8.61 -0.04 13.08
C ASP A 87 7.48 -0.45 14.01
N TYR A 88 6.24 -0.31 13.55
CA TYR A 88 5.05 -0.70 14.32
C TYR A 88 5.00 -2.22 14.55
N VAL A 89 5.18 -3.01 13.51
CA VAL A 89 5.12 -4.47 13.60
C VAL A 89 6.32 -5.02 14.37
N ALA A 90 7.50 -4.41 14.25
CA ALA A 90 8.68 -4.75 15.08
C ALA A 90 8.41 -4.49 16.56
N ALA A 91 7.78 -3.36 16.91
CA ALA A 91 7.40 -3.07 18.30
C ALA A 91 6.42 -4.12 18.84
N LEU A 92 5.41 -4.52 18.03
CA LEU A 92 4.48 -5.58 18.41
C LEU A 92 5.17 -6.93 18.61
N SER A 93 6.11 -7.29 17.73
CA SER A 93 6.86 -8.55 17.85
C SER A 93 7.71 -8.64 19.13
N GLN A 94 8.20 -7.48 19.57
CA GLN A 94 8.98 -7.34 20.82
C GLN A 94 8.10 -7.14 22.06
N GLN A 95 6.77 -7.11 21.89
CA GLN A 95 5.81 -6.81 22.95
C GLN A 95 6.03 -5.43 23.60
N ASP A 96 6.63 -4.51 22.85
CA ASP A 96 6.86 -3.12 23.30
C ASP A 96 5.61 -2.27 23.03
N VAL A 97 4.64 -2.41 23.93
CA VAL A 97 3.35 -1.70 23.81
C VAL A 97 3.51 -0.17 23.81
N PRO A 98 4.36 0.44 24.68
CA PRO A 98 4.57 1.88 24.63
C PRO A 98 5.05 2.35 23.25
N LYS A 99 6.07 1.70 22.68
CA LYS A 99 6.62 2.04 21.36
C LYS A 99 5.59 1.88 20.26
N ALA A 100 4.77 0.83 20.29
CA ALA A 100 3.70 0.64 19.32
C ALA A 100 2.66 1.75 19.39
N LEU A 101 2.25 2.18 20.59
CA LEU A 101 1.31 3.28 20.78
C LEU A 101 1.90 4.63 20.36
N ASP A 102 3.17 4.88 20.64
CA ASP A 102 3.86 6.10 20.22
C ASP A 102 3.92 6.19 18.69
N SER A 103 4.20 5.09 18.00
CA SER A 103 4.17 5.02 16.53
C SER A 103 2.78 5.37 15.96
N LEU A 104 1.71 4.87 16.57
CA LEU A 104 0.34 5.21 16.18
C LEU A 104 0.01 6.68 16.43
N ASN A 105 0.39 7.21 17.58
CA ASN A 105 0.16 8.61 17.92
C ASN A 105 0.87 9.54 16.91
N LEU A 106 2.12 9.22 16.56
CA LEU A 106 2.88 9.98 15.57
C LEU A 106 2.19 9.99 14.20
N LEU A 107 1.67 8.86 13.74
CA LEU A 107 0.91 8.78 12.48
C LEU A 107 -0.36 9.63 12.53
N PHE A 108 -1.07 9.59 13.65
CA PHE A 108 -2.29 10.36 13.85
C PHE A 108 -2.01 11.88 13.91
N GLU A 109 -0.97 12.31 14.63
CA GLU A 109 -0.52 13.70 14.69
C GLU A 109 -0.10 14.24 13.31
N ASN A 110 0.45 13.39 12.46
CA ASN A 110 0.79 13.71 11.06
C ASN A 110 -0.44 13.64 10.11
N GLY A 111 -1.66 13.55 10.65
CA GLY A 111 -2.89 13.61 9.87
C GLY A 111 -3.21 12.33 9.09
N LYS A 112 -2.53 11.21 9.36
CA LYS A 112 -2.84 9.93 8.69
C LYS A 112 -4.15 9.35 9.23
N SER A 113 -4.97 8.80 8.33
CA SER A 113 -6.25 8.17 8.68
C SER A 113 -6.00 6.81 9.35
N MET A 114 -6.66 6.56 10.50
CA MET A 114 -6.60 5.25 11.18
C MET A 114 -7.22 4.13 10.35
N THR A 115 -8.29 4.41 9.61
CA THR A 115 -8.86 3.43 8.66
C THR A 115 -7.84 3.06 7.59
N ARG A 116 -7.10 4.05 7.07
CA ARG A 116 -6.04 3.82 6.10
C ARG A 116 -4.90 3.01 6.70
N PHE A 117 -4.48 3.36 7.92
CA PHE A 117 -3.46 2.60 8.64
C PHE A 117 -3.84 1.12 8.77
N VAL A 118 -5.07 0.82 9.21
CA VAL A 118 -5.51 -0.58 9.37
C VAL A 118 -5.57 -1.30 8.02
N THR A 119 -5.98 -0.63 6.95
CA THR A 119 -6.00 -1.22 5.61
C THR A 119 -4.59 -1.54 5.11
N ASP A 120 -3.66 -0.60 5.24
CA ASP A 120 -2.26 -0.79 4.82
C ASP A 120 -1.57 -1.84 5.70
N LEU A 121 -1.83 -1.86 7.01
CA LEU A 121 -1.35 -2.88 7.92
C LEU A 121 -1.86 -4.27 7.55
N LEU A 122 -3.13 -4.40 7.16
CA LEU A 122 -3.71 -5.66 6.71
C LEU A 122 -2.97 -6.22 5.48
N HIS A 123 -2.71 -5.36 4.48
CA HIS A 123 -1.95 -5.75 3.31
C HIS A 123 -0.51 -6.14 3.68
N TYR A 124 0.12 -5.35 4.54
CA TYR A 124 1.46 -5.61 5.06
C TYR A 124 1.58 -6.97 5.75
N LEU A 125 0.66 -7.27 6.69
CA LEU A 125 0.65 -8.54 7.41
C LEU A 125 0.41 -9.75 6.49
N ARG A 126 -0.46 -9.58 5.48
CA ARG A 126 -0.68 -10.61 4.47
C ARG A 126 0.59 -10.87 3.66
N ASP A 127 1.28 -9.82 3.26
CA ASP A 127 2.52 -9.93 2.49
C ASP A 127 3.63 -10.59 3.33
N LEU A 128 3.73 -10.27 4.63
CA LEU A 128 4.62 -10.98 5.57
C LEU A 128 4.30 -12.48 5.64
N LEU A 129 3.02 -12.83 5.72
CA LEU A 129 2.61 -14.24 5.78
C LEU A 129 2.98 -14.99 4.50
N ILE A 130 2.82 -14.36 3.32
CA ILE A 130 3.22 -14.93 2.03
C ILE A 130 4.72 -15.24 2.04
N VAL A 131 5.55 -14.30 2.48
CA VAL A 131 7.02 -14.51 2.57
C VAL A 131 7.37 -15.63 3.54
N GLN A 132 6.75 -15.66 4.72
CA GLN A 132 6.99 -16.75 5.70
C GLN A 132 6.57 -18.13 5.20
N THR A 133 5.63 -18.20 4.27
CA THR A 133 5.18 -19.47 3.67
C THR A 133 5.97 -19.84 2.41
N GLY A 134 7.02 -19.09 2.07
CA GLY A 134 7.89 -19.35 0.92
C GLY A 134 7.38 -18.78 -0.40
N GLY A 135 6.39 -17.90 -0.35
CA GLY A 135 5.93 -17.14 -1.52
C GLY A 135 6.87 -16.00 -1.89
N GLU A 136 6.90 -15.65 -3.16
CA GLU A 136 7.63 -14.46 -3.63
C GLU A 136 6.87 -13.19 -3.23
N ASN A 137 7.55 -12.30 -2.52
CA ASN A 137 7.07 -10.96 -2.24
C ASN A 137 8.22 -9.97 -2.47
N THR A 138 7.94 -8.92 -3.23
CA THR A 138 8.92 -7.91 -3.60
C THR A 138 9.02 -6.75 -2.60
N HIS A 139 8.14 -6.69 -1.59
CA HIS A 139 8.01 -5.52 -0.72
C HIS A 139 8.78 -5.63 0.60
N HIS A 140 9.05 -6.85 1.08
CA HIS A 140 9.78 -7.05 2.33
C HIS A 140 11.16 -7.65 2.06
N SER A 141 12.18 -7.10 2.75
CA SER A 141 13.48 -7.75 2.77
C SER A 141 13.35 -9.12 3.45
N PRO A 142 13.87 -10.20 2.84
CA PRO A 142 13.91 -11.51 3.49
C PRO A 142 14.56 -11.47 4.87
N VAL A 143 15.60 -10.65 5.03
CA VAL A 143 16.32 -10.46 6.30
C VAL A 143 15.42 -9.84 7.37
N PHE A 144 14.55 -8.89 6.98
CA PHE A 144 13.59 -8.31 7.91
C PHE A 144 12.59 -9.35 8.41
N VAL A 145 12.04 -10.14 7.50
CA VAL A 145 11.05 -11.19 7.83
C VAL A 145 11.65 -12.28 8.71
N GLU A 146 12.91 -12.70 8.45
CA GLU A 146 13.62 -13.68 9.26
C GLU A 146 13.91 -13.18 10.68
N ASN A 147 14.19 -11.88 10.83
CA ASN A 147 14.44 -11.26 12.14
C ASN A 147 13.16 -10.92 12.91
N LEU A 148 12.01 -10.97 12.24
CA LEU A 148 10.73 -10.70 12.86
C LEU A 148 10.26 -11.95 13.62
N ALA A 149 10.39 -11.94 14.96
CA ALA A 149 9.97 -13.04 15.82
C ALA A 149 8.45 -13.13 15.97
N LEU A 150 7.71 -13.14 14.85
CA LEU A 150 6.25 -13.28 14.80
C LEU A 150 5.88 -14.66 14.26
N PRO A 151 5.32 -15.55 15.12
CA PRO A 151 4.75 -16.82 14.68
C PRO A 151 3.61 -16.61 13.69
N GLN A 152 3.43 -17.54 12.75
CA GLN A 152 2.33 -17.49 11.77
C GLN A 152 0.96 -17.38 12.43
N GLU A 153 0.76 -18.06 13.56
CA GLU A 153 -0.50 -18.00 14.34
C GLU A 153 -0.82 -16.57 14.78
N ASN A 154 0.19 -15.81 15.23
CA ASN A 154 0.00 -14.42 15.60
C ASN A 154 -0.31 -13.53 14.40
N LEU A 155 0.33 -13.77 13.24
CA LEU A 155 0.01 -13.06 12.01
C LEU A 155 -1.45 -13.31 11.57
N PHE A 156 -1.92 -14.56 11.63
CA PHE A 156 -3.32 -14.88 11.33
C PHE A 156 -4.29 -14.16 12.27
N GLU A 157 -4.00 -14.12 13.57
CA GLU A 157 -4.86 -13.44 14.53
C GLU A 157 -4.86 -11.92 14.31
N MET A 158 -3.70 -11.32 14.01
CA MET A 158 -3.60 -9.89 13.68
C MET A 158 -4.39 -9.55 12.41
N ILE A 159 -4.28 -10.37 11.36
CA ILE A 159 -5.05 -10.22 10.11
C ILE A 159 -6.55 -10.31 10.40
N ARG A 160 -6.96 -11.29 11.21
CA ARG A 160 -8.37 -11.45 11.61
C ARG A 160 -8.90 -10.22 12.34
N LEU A 161 -8.15 -9.71 13.32
CA LEU A 161 -8.53 -8.51 14.08
C LEU A 161 -8.59 -7.27 13.19
N ALA A 162 -7.61 -7.06 12.31
CA ALA A 162 -7.62 -5.95 11.37
C ALA A 162 -8.81 -6.01 10.40
N THR A 163 -9.15 -7.20 9.90
CA THR A 163 -10.31 -7.41 9.01
C THR A 163 -11.63 -7.07 9.72
N VAL A 164 -11.79 -7.49 10.97
CA VAL A 164 -13.01 -7.19 11.76
C VAL A 164 -13.12 -5.69 12.04
N SER A 165 -12.00 -5.00 12.21
CA SER A 165 -11.99 -3.55 12.48
C SER A 165 -12.39 -2.70 11.27
N LEU A 166 -12.34 -3.27 10.05
CA LEU A 166 -12.71 -2.59 8.80
C LEU A 166 -14.16 -2.88 8.36
N ALA A 167 -14.83 -3.84 9.01
CA ALA A 167 -16.21 -4.24 8.70
C ALA A 167 -17.24 -3.34 9.36
#